data_971e408530d6f6c33ddb0d934db31498
#
_entry.id   971e408530d6f6c33ddb0d934db31498
#
_cell.length_a   1.000
_cell.length_b   1.000
_cell.length_c   1.000
_cell.angle_alpha   90.00
_cell.angle_beta   90.00
_cell.angle_gamma   90.00
#
_symmetry.space_group_name_H-M   'P 1'
#
loop_
_entity.id
_entity.type
_entity.pdbx_description
1 polymer ?
#
loop_
_entity_poly.entity_id
_entity_poly.type
_entity_poly.pdbx_seq_one_letter_code
_entity_poly.pdbx_strand_id
1 'polypeptide(L)'
;MRVLPYIAIFVFVAGLSLLVAGFAFSTESAPAPAATAAPFDFRTPVESTPTEAPTDVPTVTPTATPVPFDGPLARMRAPEVGIDNAIEEIGKTGNQLDTPKDAVNKVGWYYIYDKPGYGGNAVFAAHVNYNFKNGPFANLAKVKPGDQISIQMDGGPTYTYSVIFYQRYDVDKIPMGELIDAPQKPAGDEWITLITCGGRFQATEPNGLGHYLDRDVVIARRIS
;
A
#
# COMPACT_ATOMS: atom_id res chain seq x y z
N MET A 1 -51.39 -1.31 37.24
CA MET A 1 -50.39 -0.70 38.14
C MET A 1 -49.51 0.20 37.30
N ARG A 2 -49.60 1.51 37.58
CA ARG A 2 -48.84 2.56 36.88
C ARG A 2 -47.49 2.75 37.57
N VAL A 3 -46.39 2.80 36.83
CA VAL A 3 -45.09 3.23 37.34
C VAL A 3 -44.62 4.45 36.54
N LEU A 4 -44.50 5.59 37.21
CA LEU A 4 -44.05 6.87 36.67
C LEU A 4 -42.50 6.87 36.43
N PRO A 5 -42.02 7.70 35.50
CA PRO A 5 -40.57 7.93 35.31
C PRO A 5 -40.10 9.04 36.27
N TYR A 6 -38.92 8.81 36.85
CA TYR A 6 -38.19 9.83 37.61
C TYR A 6 -37.42 10.75 36.66
N ILE A 7 -37.77 12.03 36.72
CA ILE A 7 -37.03 13.12 36.09
C ILE A 7 -35.98 13.59 37.10
N ALA A 8 -34.71 13.48 36.77
CA ALA A 8 -33.61 14.08 37.52
C ALA A 8 -33.26 15.45 36.89
N ILE A 9 -33.52 16.49 37.69
CA ILE A 9 -33.15 17.88 37.39
C ILE A 9 -31.72 18.09 37.92
N PHE A 10 -30.79 18.43 37.02
CA PHE A 10 -29.46 18.93 37.40
C PHE A 10 -29.46 20.45 37.41
N VAL A 11 -29.17 20.98 38.59
CA VAL A 11 -29.02 22.42 38.89
C VAL A 11 -27.61 22.86 38.49
N PHE A 12 -27.56 23.90 37.68
CA PHE A 12 -26.34 24.63 37.32
C PHE A 12 -25.93 25.53 38.51
N VAL A 13 -24.72 25.35 39.02
CA VAL A 13 -24.07 26.34 39.88
C VAL A 13 -22.96 27.05 39.10
N ALA A 14 -23.19 28.29 38.81
CA ALA A 14 -22.19 29.19 38.22
C ALA A 14 -21.23 29.65 39.33
N GLY A 15 -19.96 29.31 39.21
CA GLY A 15 -18.87 29.84 40.01
C GLY A 15 -17.98 30.75 39.21
N LEU A 16 -18.16 32.05 39.34
CA LEU A 16 -17.32 33.12 38.79
C LEU A 16 -16.12 33.31 39.73
N SER A 17 -14.92 33.00 39.27
CA SER A 17 -13.68 33.41 39.97
C SER A 17 -12.76 34.14 38.99
N LEU A 18 -12.69 35.44 39.15
CA LEU A 18 -11.67 36.33 38.56
C LEU A 18 -10.36 36.10 39.29
N LEU A 19 -9.26 35.83 38.59
CA LEU A 19 -7.92 36.06 39.08
C LEU A 19 -7.06 36.61 37.93
N VAL A 20 -6.54 37.81 38.20
CA VAL A 20 -5.73 38.63 37.31
C VAL A 20 -4.25 38.29 37.50
N ALA A 21 -3.51 38.47 36.41
CA ALA A 21 -2.08 38.78 36.30
C ALA A 21 -1.08 37.62 36.17
N GLY A 22 -0.37 37.73 35.08
CA GLY A 22 0.90 37.05 34.83
C GLY A 22 1.22 36.99 33.33
N PHE A 23 1.56 38.15 32.72
CA PHE A 23 2.19 38.17 31.40
C PHE A 23 3.60 37.58 31.51
N ALA A 24 3.76 36.31 31.15
CA ALA A 24 5.06 35.77 30.78
C ALA A 24 5.06 35.67 29.26
N PHE A 25 5.86 36.49 28.60
CA PHE A 25 6.18 36.33 27.20
C PHE A 25 6.97 35.02 27.02
N SER A 26 6.30 33.95 26.71
CA SER A 26 6.93 32.78 26.10
C SER A 26 7.13 33.09 24.63
N THR A 27 8.37 33.19 24.22
CA THR A 27 8.76 33.19 22.80
C THR A 27 8.34 31.86 22.20
N GLU A 28 7.19 31.89 21.56
CA GLU A 28 6.69 30.77 20.75
C GLU A 28 7.65 30.58 19.58
N SER A 29 8.46 29.55 19.63
CA SER A 29 9.23 29.07 18.49
C SER A 29 8.25 28.74 17.38
N ALA A 30 8.35 29.42 16.27
CA ALA A 30 7.60 29.11 15.06
C ALA A 30 7.77 27.62 14.70
N PRO A 31 6.71 26.92 14.34
CA PRO A 31 6.83 25.54 13.89
C PRO A 31 7.71 25.52 12.64
N ALA A 32 8.69 24.63 12.63
CA ALA A 32 9.52 24.36 11.48
C ALA A 32 8.62 24.04 10.27
N PRO A 33 8.96 24.54 9.06
CA PRO A 33 8.17 24.25 7.88
C PRO A 33 8.06 22.74 7.71
N ALA A 34 6.83 22.26 7.51
CA ALA A 34 6.57 20.87 7.19
C ALA A 34 7.42 20.49 5.98
N ALA A 35 8.24 19.45 6.14
CA ALA A 35 9.02 18.91 5.04
C ALA A 35 8.04 18.51 3.93
N THR A 36 8.04 19.29 2.86
CA THR A 36 7.38 18.94 1.61
C THR A 36 7.99 17.61 1.17
N ALA A 37 7.18 16.57 1.05
CA ALA A 37 7.62 15.31 0.50
C ALA A 37 8.28 15.57 -0.85
N ALA A 38 9.55 15.20 -0.96
CA ALA A 38 10.27 15.36 -2.21
C ALA A 38 9.58 14.51 -3.29
N PRO A 39 9.45 15.04 -4.52
CA PRO A 39 8.95 14.25 -5.62
C PRO A 39 9.85 13.04 -5.84
N PHE A 40 9.24 11.91 -6.16
CA PHE A 40 9.90 10.66 -6.47
C PHE A 40 10.96 10.84 -7.57
N ASP A 41 12.24 10.76 -7.24
CA ASP A 41 13.31 10.74 -8.23
C ASP A 41 13.92 9.34 -8.33
N PHE A 42 13.50 8.59 -9.34
CA PHE A 42 14.03 7.26 -9.67
C PHE A 42 15.30 7.31 -10.56
N ARG A 43 15.94 8.46 -10.68
CA ARG A 43 17.14 8.59 -11.50
C ARG A 43 18.37 8.12 -10.74
N THR A 44 18.69 6.84 -10.83
CA THR A 44 20.05 6.38 -10.62
C THR A 44 20.90 6.81 -11.82
N PRO A 45 22.06 7.45 -11.61
CA PRO A 45 23.00 7.70 -12.72
C PRO A 45 23.52 6.38 -13.24
N VAL A 46 23.22 6.06 -14.48
CA VAL A 46 23.92 5.00 -15.22
C VAL A 46 25.23 5.59 -15.68
N GLU A 47 26.32 5.13 -15.09
CA GLU A 47 27.67 5.44 -15.50
C GLU A 47 27.89 4.91 -16.93
N SER A 48 28.18 5.82 -17.85
CA SER A 48 28.43 5.52 -19.25
C SER A 48 29.83 4.94 -19.44
N THR A 49 29.92 3.66 -19.75
CA THR A 49 31.14 2.99 -20.18
C THR A 49 31.40 3.28 -21.66
N PRO A 50 32.68 3.40 -22.10
CA PRO A 50 33.05 3.88 -23.43
C PRO A 50 32.65 2.95 -24.56
N THR A 51 32.25 3.58 -25.64
CA THR A 51 31.92 3.01 -26.95
C THR A 51 33.01 2.16 -27.55
N GLU A 52 32.76 0.87 -27.72
CA GLU A 52 33.51 0.03 -28.68
C GLU A 52 32.89 0.12 -30.09
N ALA A 53 33.74 0.00 -31.12
CA ALA A 53 33.42 0.17 -32.51
C ALA A 53 32.43 -0.85 -33.07
N PRO A 54 31.72 -0.55 -34.18
CA PRO A 54 30.63 -1.38 -34.67
C PRO A 54 31.13 -2.71 -35.23
N THR A 55 30.77 -3.79 -34.54
CA THR A 55 30.86 -5.16 -35.09
C THR A 55 29.46 -5.45 -35.74
N ASP A 56 29.51 -6.08 -36.91
CA ASP A 56 28.31 -6.47 -37.67
C ASP A 56 27.27 -7.13 -36.77
N VAL A 57 26.15 -6.41 -36.53
CA VAL A 57 25.05 -6.91 -35.73
C VAL A 57 24.24 -7.89 -36.57
N PRO A 58 24.13 -9.17 -36.18
CA PRO A 58 23.20 -10.07 -36.84
C PRO A 58 21.79 -9.51 -36.74
N THR A 59 21.09 -9.39 -37.90
CA THR A 59 19.67 -8.98 -37.94
C THR A 59 18.86 -9.92 -37.05
N VAL A 60 18.52 -9.48 -35.85
CA VAL A 60 17.62 -10.22 -34.97
C VAL A 60 16.22 -10.23 -35.59
N THR A 61 15.80 -11.41 -36.03
CA THR A 61 14.40 -11.65 -36.43
C THR A 61 13.51 -11.20 -35.25
N PRO A 62 12.48 -10.36 -35.48
CA PRO A 62 11.61 -9.94 -34.39
C PRO A 62 10.98 -11.17 -33.75
N THR A 63 11.37 -11.47 -32.53
CA THR A 63 10.72 -12.49 -31.71
C THR A 63 9.29 -12.00 -31.45
N ALA A 64 8.31 -12.79 -31.85
CA ALA A 64 6.90 -12.46 -31.61
C ALA A 64 6.72 -12.15 -30.11
N THR A 65 6.14 -10.99 -29.78
CA THR A 65 5.79 -10.64 -28.40
C THR A 65 4.86 -11.73 -27.86
N PRO A 66 5.22 -12.42 -26.78
CA PRO A 66 4.37 -13.47 -26.24
C PRO A 66 2.99 -12.89 -25.86
N VAL A 67 1.93 -13.57 -26.28
CA VAL A 67 0.56 -13.19 -25.90
C VAL A 67 0.44 -13.37 -24.37
N PRO A 68 -0.03 -12.35 -23.64
CA PRO A 68 -0.21 -12.45 -22.21
C PRO A 68 -1.17 -13.60 -21.85
N PHE A 69 -0.90 -14.29 -20.75
CA PHE A 69 -1.76 -15.36 -20.26
C PHE A 69 -2.99 -14.79 -19.55
N ASP A 70 -4.19 -15.11 -20.04
CA ASP A 70 -5.45 -14.53 -19.54
C ASP A 70 -6.15 -15.36 -18.45
N GLY A 71 -5.52 -16.41 -17.93
CA GLY A 71 -6.06 -17.22 -16.85
C GLY A 71 -6.16 -16.45 -15.51
N PRO A 72 -6.87 -17.02 -14.52
CA PRO A 72 -6.99 -16.42 -13.19
C PRO A 72 -5.65 -16.33 -12.46
N LEU A 73 -5.54 -15.40 -11.49
CA LEU A 73 -4.43 -15.38 -10.56
C LEU A 73 -4.67 -16.41 -9.46
N ALA A 74 -3.66 -17.24 -9.17
CA ALA A 74 -3.78 -18.30 -8.19
C ALA A 74 -3.16 -17.91 -6.84
N ARG A 75 -1.90 -17.45 -6.84
CA ARG A 75 -1.13 -17.34 -5.60
C ARG A 75 -0.07 -16.25 -5.66
N MET A 76 0.11 -15.56 -4.54
CA MET A 76 1.23 -14.64 -4.30
C MET A 76 2.20 -15.27 -3.32
N ARG A 77 3.51 -15.17 -3.60
CA ARG A 77 4.58 -15.57 -2.68
C ARG A 77 5.63 -14.47 -2.56
N ALA A 78 6.05 -14.21 -1.31
CA ALA A 78 7.23 -13.40 -0.98
C ALA A 78 7.86 -14.02 0.28
N PRO A 79 8.77 -14.99 0.12
CA PRO A 79 9.30 -15.81 1.22
C PRO A 79 9.98 -14.98 2.31
N GLU A 80 10.66 -13.89 1.93
CA GLU A 80 11.41 -13.01 2.83
C GLU A 80 10.54 -12.38 3.91
N VAL A 81 9.25 -12.24 3.63
CA VAL A 81 8.26 -11.67 4.58
C VAL A 81 7.13 -12.63 4.91
N GLY A 82 7.27 -13.89 4.49
CA GLY A 82 6.34 -14.98 4.84
C GLY A 82 4.98 -14.91 4.13
N ILE A 83 4.91 -14.30 2.95
CA ILE A 83 3.69 -14.30 2.13
C ILE A 83 3.68 -15.60 1.31
N ASP A 84 2.61 -16.39 1.46
CA ASP A 84 2.28 -17.55 0.62
C ASP A 84 0.77 -17.76 0.64
N ASN A 85 0.03 -16.92 -0.08
CA ASN A 85 -1.42 -16.81 0.03
C ASN A 85 -2.10 -16.90 -1.32
N ALA A 86 -3.28 -17.52 -1.34
CA ALA A 86 -4.16 -17.52 -2.50
C ALA A 86 -4.64 -16.09 -2.82
N ILE A 87 -4.85 -15.81 -4.10
CA ILE A 87 -5.35 -14.54 -4.57
C ILE A 87 -6.88 -14.60 -4.75
N GLU A 88 -7.55 -13.52 -4.40
CA GLU A 88 -8.98 -13.30 -4.62
C GLU A 88 -9.16 -12.07 -5.50
N GLU A 89 -10.02 -12.16 -6.51
CA GLU A 89 -10.40 -10.97 -7.30
C GLU A 89 -11.32 -10.08 -6.46
N ILE A 90 -10.96 -8.81 -6.36
CA ILE A 90 -11.73 -7.79 -5.64
C ILE A 90 -11.90 -6.55 -6.52
N GLY A 91 -12.89 -5.73 -6.20
CA GLY A 91 -13.23 -4.54 -6.95
C GLY A 91 -13.34 -3.30 -6.06
N LYS A 92 -14.40 -2.54 -6.32
CA LYS A 92 -14.77 -1.38 -5.49
C LYS A 92 -16.29 -1.34 -5.32
N THR A 93 -16.73 -0.83 -4.16
CA THR A 93 -18.12 -0.53 -3.88
C THR A 93 -18.28 0.99 -3.76
N GLY A 94 -18.98 1.59 -4.72
CA GLY A 94 -19.01 3.05 -4.86
C GLY A 94 -17.60 3.61 -5.13
N ASN A 95 -17.11 4.48 -4.25
CA ASN A 95 -15.75 5.04 -4.32
C ASN A 95 -14.75 4.35 -3.39
N GLN A 96 -15.16 3.30 -2.69
CA GLN A 96 -14.29 2.59 -1.76
C GLN A 96 -13.76 1.32 -2.38
N LEU A 97 -12.45 1.10 -2.30
CA LEU A 97 -11.79 -0.14 -2.66
C LEU A 97 -12.20 -1.24 -1.68
N ASP A 98 -12.60 -2.39 -2.22
CA ASP A 98 -13.01 -3.55 -1.41
C ASP A 98 -11.79 -4.20 -0.75
N THR A 99 -12.04 -5.03 0.25
CA THR A 99 -11.03 -5.89 0.90
C THR A 99 -11.35 -7.35 0.66
N PRO A 100 -10.36 -8.27 0.70
CA PRO A 100 -10.62 -9.69 0.58
C PRO A 100 -11.68 -10.18 1.59
N LYS A 101 -12.60 -11.02 1.15
CA LYS A 101 -13.61 -11.62 2.03
C LYS A 101 -12.98 -12.54 3.07
N ASP A 102 -11.95 -13.31 2.68
CA ASP A 102 -11.11 -14.05 3.60
C ASP A 102 -9.93 -13.19 4.05
N ALA A 103 -10.18 -12.34 5.04
CA ALA A 103 -9.28 -11.33 5.53
C ALA A 103 -7.93 -11.87 6.06
N VAL A 104 -7.89 -13.14 6.47
CA VAL A 104 -6.72 -13.76 7.12
C VAL A 104 -5.87 -14.55 6.13
N ASN A 105 -6.48 -15.14 5.09
CA ASN A 105 -5.79 -16.10 4.24
C ASN A 105 -5.60 -15.65 2.79
N LYS A 106 -6.26 -14.58 2.35
CA LYS A 106 -6.24 -14.18 0.93
C LYS A 106 -5.66 -12.79 0.71
N VAL A 107 -4.96 -12.66 -0.41
CA VAL A 107 -4.55 -11.39 -1.01
C VAL A 107 -5.58 -11.01 -2.06
N GLY A 108 -6.06 -9.77 -2.04
CA GLY A 108 -6.96 -9.23 -3.05
C GLY A 108 -6.18 -8.66 -4.22
N TRP A 109 -6.56 -9.02 -5.44
CA TRP A 109 -6.17 -8.33 -6.67
C TRP A 109 -7.35 -7.51 -7.18
N TYR A 110 -7.12 -6.21 -7.42
CA TYR A 110 -8.14 -5.33 -7.98
C TYR A 110 -8.24 -5.52 -9.49
N TYR A 111 -9.25 -6.28 -9.95
CA TYR A 111 -9.48 -6.56 -11.37
C TYR A 111 -9.81 -5.32 -12.21
N ILE A 112 -10.10 -4.20 -11.56
CA ILE A 112 -10.35 -2.90 -12.21
C ILE A 112 -9.07 -2.18 -12.64
N TYR A 113 -7.91 -2.69 -12.26
CA TYR A 113 -6.60 -2.23 -12.68
C TYR A 113 -5.91 -3.30 -13.55
N ASP A 114 -4.63 -3.07 -13.88
CA ASP A 114 -3.90 -3.98 -14.74
C ASP A 114 -3.75 -5.39 -14.15
N LYS A 115 -3.54 -6.34 -15.04
CA LYS A 115 -3.31 -7.74 -14.71
C LYS A 115 -1.83 -8.09 -14.88
N PRO A 116 -1.24 -8.89 -13.98
CA PRO A 116 0.12 -9.42 -14.17
C PRO A 116 0.30 -10.07 -15.53
N GLY A 117 1.40 -9.74 -16.21
CA GLY A 117 1.70 -10.22 -17.55
C GLY A 117 1.30 -9.26 -18.69
N TYR A 118 0.59 -8.18 -18.41
CA TYR A 118 0.07 -7.25 -19.41
C TYR A 118 0.84 -5.91 -19.51
N GLY A 119 1.94 -5.75 -18.73
CA GLY A 119 2.83 -4.59 -18.86
C GLY A 119 2.37 -3.32 -18.13
N GLY A 120 1.33 -3.40 -17.31
CA GLY A 120 0.80 -2.26 -16.55
C GLY A 120 1.29 -2.19 -15.10
N ASN A 121 0.41 -1.75 -14.19
CA ASN A 121 0.61 -1.75 -12.75
C ASN A 121 -0.53 -2.51 -12.06
N ALA A 122 -0.33 -3.78 -11.74
CA ALA A 122 -1.32 -4.58 -11.05
C ALA A 122 -1.35 -4.22 -9.56
N VAL A 123 -2.55 -3.96 -9.01
CA VAL A 123 -2.71 -3.49 -7.64
C VAL A 123 -3.28 -4.58 -6.75
N PHE A 124 -2.64 -4.76 -5.59
CA PHE A 124 -3.01 -5.77 -4.60
C PHE A 124 -3.21 -5.15 -3.23
N ALA A 125 -4.16 -5.68 -2.46
CA ALA A 125 -4.31 -5.35 -1.06
C ALA A 125 -4.57 -6.60 -0.21
N ALA A 126 -4.10 -6.57 1.03
CA ALA A 126 -4.44 -7.57 2.03
C ALA A 126 -4.36 -6.95 3.44
N HIS A 127 -4.94 -7.63 4.41
CA HIS A 127 -4.89 -7.17 5.79
C HIS A 127 -3.51 -7.38 6.42
N VAL A 128 -3.10 -6.43 7.26
CA VAL A 128 -1.97 -6.62 8.19
C VAL A 128 -2.38 -7.53 9.34
N ASN A 129 -3.58 -7.32 9.87
CA ASN A 129 -4.24 -8.21 10.81
C ASN A 129 -5.77 -8.10 10.68
N TYR A 130 -6.48 -9.08 11.20
CA TYR A 130 -7.94 -9.08 11.31
C TYR A 130 -8.35 -9.90 12.54
N ASN A 131 -9.15 -9.32 13.43
CA ASN A 131 -9.62 -9.97 14.67
C ASN A 131 -8.47 -10.67 15.42
N PHE A 132 -7.40 -9.93 15.72
CA PHE A 132 -6.20 -10.40 16.45
C PHE A 132 -5.40 -11.51 15.77
N LYS A 133 -5.68 -11.83 14.51
CA LYS A 133 -4.91 -12.77 13.69
C LYS A 133 -4.10 -11.99 12.65
N ASN A 134 -2.87 -12.45 12.40
CA ASN A 134 -2.07 -11.92 11.31
C ASN A 134 -2.73 -12.17 9.96
N GLY A 135 -2.82 -11.12 9.15
CA GLY A 135 -3.22 -11.23 7.76
C GLY A 135 -2.04 -11.52 6.83
N PRO A 136 -2.30 -11.69 5.53
CA PRO A 136 -1.25 -12.00 4.56
C PRO A 136 -0.12 -10.97 4.50
N PHE A 137 -0.43 -9.68 4.75
CA PHE A 137 0.56 -8.60 4.70
C PHE A 137 1.07 -8.17 6.10
N ALA A 138 0.98 -9.05 7.11
CA ALA A 138 1.42 -8.75 8.47
C ALA A 138 2.88 -8.28 8.57
N ASN A 139 3.73 -8.76 7.67
CA ASN A 139 5.16 -8.44 7.64
C ASN A 139 5.57 -7.60 6.42
N LEU A 140 4.63 -7.08 5.63
CA LEU A 140 4.94 -6.37 4.40
C LEU A 140 5.91 -5.20 4.61
N ALA A 141 5.83 -4.52 5.76
CA ALA A 141 6.74 -3.44 6.14
C ALA A 141 8.22 -3.86 6.32
N LYS A 142 8.52 -5.16 6.28
CA LYS A 142 9.88 -5.68 6.43
C LYS A 142 10.58 -5.94 5.10
N VAL A 143 9.88 -5.78 3.97
CA VAL A 143 10.48 -5.94 2.64
C VAL A 143 11.62 -4.95 2.41
N LYS A 144 12.56 -5.34 1.59
CA LYS A 144 13.70 -4.53 1.20
C LYS A 144 13.80 -4.46 -0.33
N PRO A 145 14.37 -3.41 -0.88
CA PRO A 145 14.73 -3.39 -2.30
C PRO A 145 15.55 -4.64 -2.67
N GLY A 146 15.14 -5.30 -3.77
CA GLY A 146 15.74 -6.56 -4.22
C GLY A 146 15.00 -7.83 -3.78
N ASP A 147 14.17 -7.79 -2.73
CA ASP A 147 13.33 -8.93 -2.34
C ASP A 147 12.39 -9.31 -3.50
N GLN A 148 12.04 -10.60 -3.59
CA GLN A 148 11.26 -11.11 -4.69
C GLN A 148 9.80 -11.38 -4.30
N ILE A 149 8.91 -11.01 -5.22
CA ILE A 149 7.48 -11.32 -5.12
C ILE A 149 7.10 -12.08 -6.38
N SER A 150 6.48 -13.25 -6.25
CA SER A 150 5.99 -14.02 -7.38
C SER A 150 4.48 -14.12 -7.40
N ILE A 151 3.92 -13.98 -8.60
CA ILE A 151 2.48 -14.16 -8.88
C ILE A 151 2.33 -15.36 -9.79
N GLN A 152 1.75 -16.41 -9.25
CA GLN A 152 1.42 -17.63 -10.00
C GLN A 152 0.03 -17.49 -10.63
N MET A 153 -0.07 -17.77 -11.93
CA MET A 153 -1.35 -17.88 -12.63
C MET A 153 -1.90 -19.30 -12.49
N ASP A 154 -3.22 -19.44 -12.47
CA ASP A 154 -3.86 -20.76 -12.43
C ASP A 154 -3.68 -21.48 -13.76
N GLY A 155 -2.98 -22.63 -13.73
CA GLY A 155 -2.63 -23.38 -14.93
C GLY A 155 -1.68 -22.63 -15.90
N GLY A 156 -1.05 -21.55 -15.46
CA GLY A 156 -0.23 -20.69 -16.30
C GLY A 156 1.15 -20.38 -15.73
N PRO A 157 1.81 -19.33 -16.28
CA PRO A 157 3.14 -18.92 -15.87
C PRO A 157 3.17 -18.37 -14.44
N THR A 158 4.37 -18.24 -13.91
CA THR A 158 4.67 -17.47 -12.71
C THR A 158 5.45 -16.23 -13.13
N TYR A 159 4.97 -15.06 -12.74
CA TYR A 159 5.64 -13.79 -12.95
C TYR A 159 6.40 -13.39 -11.70
N THR A 160 7.66 -13.00 -11.84
CA THR A 160 8.52 -12.62 -10.73
C THR A 160 8.84 -11.12 -10.79
N TYR A 161 8.72 -10.48 -9.65
CA TYR A 161 8.94 -9.05 -9.47
C TYR A 161 9.99 -8.83 -8.40
N SER A 162 10.87 -7.83 -8.59
CA SER A 162 11.83 -7.38 -7.59
C SER A 162 11.33 -6.09 -6.96
N VAL A 163 11.31 -6.02 -5.64
CA VAL A 163 10.94 -4.82 -4.88
C VAL A 163 11.89 -3.68 -5.25
N ILE A 164 11.34 -2.55 -5.66
CA ILE A 164 12.07 -1.32 -6.01
C ILE A 164 11.77 -0.17 -5.06
N PHE A 165 10.66 -0.27 -4.29
CA PHE A 165 10.22 0.81 -3.43
C PHE A 165 9.38 0.28 -2.26
N TYR A 166 9.58 0.88 -1.08
CA TYR A 166 8.72 0.76 0.10
C TYR A 166 8.58 2.11 0.77
N GLN A 167 7.35 2.49 1.12
CA GLN A 167 7.09 3.66 1.95
C GLN A 167 5.84 3.50 2.80
N ARG A 168 5.89 4.08 4.01
CA ARG A 168 4.73 4.25 4.88
C ARG A 168 4.18 5.66 4.71
N TYR A 169 2.87 5.76 4.53
CA TYR A 169 2.15 7.02 4.39
C TYR A 169 1.11 7.17 5.50
N ASP A 170 0.91 8.38 5.96
CA ASP A 170 -0.30 8.75 6.71
C ASP A 170 -1.53 8.54 5.80
N VAL A 171 -2.61 7.96 6.34
CA VAL A 171 -3.80 7.60 5.55
C VAL A 171 -4.45 8.80 4.85
N ASP A 172 -4.36 9.99 5.47
CA ASP A 172 -4.95 11.21 4.92
C ASP A 172 -4.04 11.91 3.88
N LYS A 173 -2.80 11.44 3.71
CA LYS A 173 -1.78 12.04 2.84
C LYS A 173 -1.26 11.11 1.76
N ILE A 174 -1.72 9.86 1.73
CA ILE A 174 -1.27 8.90 0.73
C ILE A 174 -1.68 9.34 -0.68
N PRO A 175 -0.73 9.48 -1.63
CA PRO A 175 -1.02 9.87 -3.00
C PRO A 175 -1.57 8.66 -3.80
N MET A 176 -2.75 8.18 -3.43
CA MET A 176 -3.31 6.92 -3.92
C MET A 176 -3.39 6.87 -5.46
N GLY A 177 -3.80 7.97 -6.11
CA GLY A 177 -3.86 8.04 -7.57
C GLY A 177 -2.50 7.81 -8.22
N GLU A 178 -1.46 8.50 -7.74
CA GLU A 178 -0.09 8.37 -8.27
C GLU A 178 0.49 6.95 -8.05
N LEU A 179 0.13 6.31 -6.94
CA LEU A 179 0.59 4.95 -6.63
C LEU A 179 -0.11 3.90 -7.50
N ILE A 180 -1.37 4.10 -7.84
CA ILE A 180 -2.17 3.20 -8.66
C ILE A 180 -1.89 3.43 -10.15
N ASP A 181 -1.99 4.67 -10.62
CA ASP A 181 -1.82 5.03 -12.02
C ASP A 181 -0.34 4.94 -12.45
N ALA A 182 0.58 5.01 -11.49
CA ALA A 182 2.03 4.87 -11.67
C ALA A 182 2.59 5.66 -12.88
N PRO A 183 2.32 6.98 -13.00
CA PRO A 183 2.73 7.77 -14.16
C PRO A 183 4.26 7.84 -14.32
N GLN A 184 5.00 7.58 -13.26
CA GLN A 184 6.46 7.51 -13.23
C GLN A 184 7.03 6.17 -13.73
N LYS A 185 6.19 5.15 -14.00
CA LYS A 185 6.62 3.84 -14.48
C LYS A 185 7.26 4.00 -15.87
N PRO A 186 8.51 3.51 -16.09
CA PRO A 186 9.13 3.55 -17.41
C PRO A 186 8.29 2.81 -18.46
N ALA A 187 8.31 3.31 -19.70
CA ALA A 187 7.65 2.64 -20.79
C ALA A 187 8.25 1.23 -20.98
N GLY A 188 7.39 0.22 -21.11
CA GLY A 188 7.79 -1.17 -21.24
C GLY A 188 8.02 -1.92 -19.91
N ASP A 189 8.10 -1.21 -18.79
CA ASP A 189 8.12 -1.86 -17.47
C ASP A 189 6.73 -2.41 -17.10
N GLU A 190 6.73 -3.44 -16.30
CA GLU A 190 5.54 -3.95 -15.62
C GLU A 190 5.76 -3.90 -14.12
N TRP A 191 4.83 -3.29 -13.41
CA TRP A 191 4.88 -3.15 -11.96
C TRP A 191 3.74 -3.86 -11.26
N ILE A 192 3.96 -4.14 -9.99
CA ILE A 192 2.90 -4.44 -9.04
C ILE A 192 2.99 -3.49 -7.86
N THR A 193 1.83 -3.06 -7.36
CA THR A 193 1.71 -2.22 -6.16
C THR A 193 0.94 -2.99 -5.09
N LEU A 194 1.56 -3.18 -3.92
CA LEU A 194 0.96 -3.82 -2.75
C LEU A 194 0.65 -2.76 -1.71
N ILE A 195 -0.57 -2.79 -1.16
CA ILE A 195 -1.05 -1.81 -0.18
C ILE A 195 -1.65 -2.54 1.02
N THR A 196 -1.27 -2.12 2.22
CA THR A 196 -1.86 -2.62 3.48
C THR A 196 -1.98 -1.52 4.53
N CYS A 197 -2.78 -1.77 5.55
CA CYS A 197 -2.74 -0.98 6.77
C CYS A 197 -1.41 -1.20 7.49
N GLY A 198 -0.93 -0.20 8.26
CA GLY A 198 0.32 -0.35 9.02
C GLY A 198 0.56 0.80 9.97
N GLY A 199 1.73 0.79 10.62
CA GLY A 199 2.21 1.87 11.46
C GLY A 199 1.37 2.14 12.70
N ARG A 200 0.96 3.40 12.91
CA ARG A 200 0.21 3.84 14.08
C ARG A 200 -1.17 3.19 14.12
N PHE A 201 -1.53 2.65 15.26
CA PHE A 201 -2.83 2.04 15.51
C PHE A 201 -3.60 2.84 16.56
N GLN A 202 -4.87 3.09 16.31
CA GLN A 202 -5.79 3.74 17.23
C GLN A 202 -6.89 2.74 17.64
N ALA A 203 -6.89 2.33 18.89
CA ALA A 203 -7.98 1.55 19.44
C ALA A 203 -9.22 2.43 19.58
N THR A 204 -10.36 1.98 19.04
CA THR A 204 -11.64 2.71 19.07
C THR A 204 -12.71 1.96 19.85
N GLU A 205 -12.46 0.69 20.19
CA GLU A 205 -13.39 -0.16 20.91
C GLU A 205 -12.78 -0.66 22.23
N PRO A 206 -13.60 -0.91 23.27
CA PRO A 206 -13.13 -1.40 24.57
C PRO A 206 -12.40 -2.75 24.52
N ASN A 207 -12.68 -3.58 23.52
CA ASN A 207 -12.02 -4.86 23.27
C ASN A 207 -10.65 -4.72 22.59
N GLY A 208 -10.19 -3.48 22.31
CA GLY A 208 -8.93 -3.19 21.65
C GLY A 208 -8.98 -3.21 20.13
N LEU A 209 -10.13 -3.39 19.52
CA LEU A 209 -10.29 -3.19 18.07
C LEU A 209 -10.22 -1.71 17.72
N GLY A 210 -9.79 -1.42 16.50
CA GLY A 210 -9.60 -0.05 16.02
C GLY A 210 -9.09 -0.03 14.58
N HIS A 211 -8.42 1.05 14.22
CA HIS A 211 -7.93 1.23 12.86
C HIS A 211 -6.48 1.74 12.82
N TYR A 212 -5.82 1.46 11.72
CA TYR A 212 -4.48 1.96 11.43
C TYR A 212 -4.56 3.34 10.77
N LEU A 213 -3.70 4.24 11.23
CA LEU A 213 -3.60 5.62 10.73
C LEU A 213 -2.61 5.73 9.57
N ASP A 214 -1.89 4.66 9.26
CA ASP A 214 -0.92 4.65 8.18
C ASP A 214 -1.19 3.51 7.19
N ARG A 215 -0.59 3.64 6.00
CA ARG A 215 -0.59 2.62 4.94
C ARG A 215 0.84 2.30 4.57
N ASP A 216 1.15 1.02 4.48
CA ASP A 216 2.40 0.52 3.91
C ASP A 216 2.20 0.23 2.43
N VAL A 217 3.07 0.77 1.60
CA VAL A 217 3.04 0.62 0.15
C VAL A 217 4.36 0.04 -0.33
N VAL A 218 4.28 -1.00 -1.14
CA VAL A 218 5.42 -1.64 -1.82
C VAL A 218 5.18 -1.58 -3.31
N ILE A 219 6.20 -1.20 -4.07
CA ILE A 219 6.21 -1.31 -5.54
C ILE A 219 7.31 -2.28 -5.93
N ALA A 220 6.98 -3.22 -6.81
CA ALA A 220 7.95 -4.15 -7.37
C ALA A 220 7.84 -4.19 -8.89
N ARG A 221 9.01 -4.29 -9.56
CA ARG A 221 9.14 -4.33 -11.01
C ARG A 221 9.36 -5.76 -11.46
N ARG A 222 8.73 -6.15 -12.56
CA ARG A 222 8.89 -7.46 -13.19
C ARG A 222 10.31 -7.71 -13.63
N ILE A 223 10.79 -8.93 -13.39
CA ILE A 223 12.13 -9.40 -13.78
C ILE A 223 12.08 -10.70 -14.61
N SER A 224 10.96 -11.46 -14.55
CA SER A 224 10.71 -12.66 -15.36
C SER A 224 9.23 -13.01 -15.47
#